data_ab9263a2413b60ffda15fa3bd9a53505
#
_entry.id   ab9263a2413b60ffda15fa3bd9a53505
#
_cell.length_a   1.000
_cell.length_b   1.000
_cell.length_c   1.000
_cell.angle_alpha   90.00
_cell.angle_beta   90.00
_cell.angle_gamma   90.00
#
_symmetry.space_group_name_H-M   'P 1'
#
loop_
_entity.id
_entity.type
_entity.pdbx_description
1 polymer ?
#
loop_
_entity_poly.entity_id
_entity_poly.type
_entity_poly.pdbx_seq_one_letter_code
_entity_poly.pdbx_strand_id
1 'polypeptide(L)'
;MTESDWRNILLLSSCWIGYFALHSALASLAVKRRVAATWPALMPYYRLTFNILASLLVLPILWLTYRDPGPLLWRWQGAAVWLTNGLAMAALFCFWLSLRNYDMQEFLGLRQLRLHVRKVEDQERFHLSPFHRHVRHPWYFFGLVLVWTRDLYATTLLSSVFITLYFVIVLMASRLQK
;
A
#
# COMPACT_ATOMS: atom_id res chain seq x y z
N MET A 1 5.63 -24.46 -15.92
CA MET A 1 5.71 -23.02 -16.22
C MET A 1 6.16 -22.88 -17.66
N THR A 2 5.42 -22.14 -18.44
CA THR A 2 5.72 -21.83 -19.84
C THR A 2 6.68 -20.63 -19.94
N GLU A 3 7.23 -20.36 -21.12
CA GLU A 3 8.06 -19.17 -21.34
C GLU A 3 7.28 -17.87 -21.10
N SER A 4 5.99 -17.86 -21.44
CA SER A 4 5.08 -16.75 -21.14
C SER A 4 4.91 -16.50 -19.65
N ASP A 5 4.87 -17.56 -18.81
CA ASP A 5 4.76 -17.41 -17.34
C ASP A 5 5.99 -16.72 -16.77
N TRP A 6 7.19 -17.10 -17.22
CA TRP A 6 8.44 -16.47 -16.77
C TRP A 6 8.52 -14.99 -17.14
N ARG A 7 8.12 -14.67 -18.37
CA ARG A 7 8.08 -13.27 -18.83
C ARG A 7 7.13 -12.43 -17.97
N ASN A 8 5.94 -12.96 -17.67
CA ASN A 8 4.95 -12.27 -16.84
C ASN A 8 5.46 -12.08 -15.40
N ILE A 9 6.13 -13.08 -14.82
CA ILE A 9 6.74 -12.99 -13.48
C ILE A 9 7.84 -11.92 -13.45
N LEU A 10 8.72 -11.88 -14.44
CA LEU A 10 9.79 -10.88 -14.53
C LEU A 10 9.22 -9.46 -14.69
N LEU A 11 8.24 -9.32 -15.58
CA LEU A 11 7.56 -8.02 -15.78
C LEU A 11 6.88 -7.55 -14.51
N LEU A 12 6.11 -8.41 -13.86
CA LEU A 12 5.39 -8.10 -12.63
C LEU A 12 6.36 -7.75 -11.48
N SER A 13 7.47 -8.50 -11.36
CA SER A 13 8.52 -8.20 -10.38
C SER A 13 9.14 -6.83 -10.60
N SER A 14 9.46 -6.51 -11.86
CA SER A 14 10.02 -5.20 -12.24
C SER A 14 9.05 -4.06 -11.93
N CYS A 15 7.76 -4.26 -12.20
CA CYS A 15 6.71 -3.31 -11.88
C CYS A 15 6.58 -3.07 -10.36
N TRP A 16 6.60 -4.14 -9.53
CA TRP A 16 6.57 -4.00 -8.08
C TRP A 16 7.79 -3.26 -7.54
N ILE A 17 9.01 -3.63 -8.00
CA ILE A 17 10.25 -2.96 -7.58
C ILE A 17 10.19 -1.47 -7.95
N GLY A 18 9.83 -1.15 -9.20
CA GLY A 18 9.71 0.23 -9.66
C GLY A 18 8.67 1.02 -8.86
N TYR A 19 7.50 0.41 -8.61
CA TYR A 19 6.44 1.02 -7.81
C TYR A 19 6.91 1.35 -6.39
N PHE A 20 7.50 0.38 -5.68
CA PHE A 20 7.94 0.61 -4.31
C PHE A 20 9.10 1.59 -4.22
N ALA A 21 10.03 1.56 -5.17
CA ALA A 21 11.13 2.53 -5.22
C ALA A 21 10.59 3.96 -5.43
N LEU A 22 9.70 4.16 -6.40
CA LEU A 22 9.11 5.46 -6.70
C LEU A 22 8.20 5.95 -5.56
N HIS A 23 7.34 5.07 -5.04
CA HIS A 23 6.45 5.37 -3.93
C HIS A 23 7.25 5.80 -2.68
N SER A 24 8.29 5.04 -2.30
CA SER A 24 9.14 5.36 -1.16
C SER A 24 9.94 6.65 -1.37
N ALA A 25 10.47 6.87 -2.57
CA ALA A 25 11.20 8.09 -2.90
C ALA A 25 10.29 9.32 -2.75
N LEU A 26 9.10 9.29 -3.34
CA LEU A 26 8.13 10.37 -3.25
C LEU A 26 7.57 10.57 -1.83
N ALA A 27 7.46 9.51 -1.02
CA ALA A 27 7.05 9.61 0.37
C ALA A 27 8.15 10.21 1.26
N SER A 28 9.42 10.18 0.84
CA SER A 28 10.56 10.58 1.66
C SER A 28 10.59 12.08 1.96
N LEU A 29 11.06 12.44 3.17
CA LEU A 29 11.28 13.83 3.56
C LEU A 29 12.34 14.52 2.68
N ALA A 30 13.32 13.79 2.17
CA ALA A 30 14.37 14.32 1.32
C ALA A 30 13.79 14.90 0.01
N VAL A 31 12.92 14.14 -0.66
CA VAL A 31 12.25 14.61 -1.88
C VAL A 31 11.27 15.73 -1.59
N LYS A 32 10.47 15.62 -0.52
CA LYS A 32 9.54 16.68 -0.10
C LYS A 32 10.29 18.01 0.16
N ARG A 33 11.42 17.97 0.90
CA ARG A 33 12.26 19.16 1.17
C ARG A 33 12.85 19.74 -0.10
N ARG A 34 13.32 18.90 -1.03
CA ARG A 34 13.84 19.37 -2.33
C ARG A 34 12.75 20.08 -3.14
N VAL A 35 11.55 19.51 -3.23
CA VAL A 35 10.42 20.15 -3.92
C VAL A 35 10.03 21.47 -3.24
N ALA A 36 9.97 21.52 -1.90
CA ALA A 36 9.67 22.74 -1.16
C ALA A 36 10.70 23.85 -1.40
N ALA A 37 11.98 23.49 -1.52
CA ALA A 37 13.06 24.45 -1.79
C ALA A 37 13.05 24.95 -3.23
N THR A 38 12.78 24.07 -4.21
CA THR A 38 12.89 24.40 -5.65
C THR A 38 11.58 24.96 -6.20
N TRP A 39 10.44 24.40 -5.77
CA TRP A 39 9.10 24.73 -6.27
C TRP A 39 8.09 24.86 -5.12
N PRO A 40 8.22 25.86 -4.25
CA PRO A 40 7.36 25.99 -3.06
C PRO A 40 5.87 26.14 -3.40
N ALA A 41 5.55 26.65 -4.60
CA ALA A 41 4.18 26.76 -5.09
C ALA A 41 3.49 25.42 -5.35
N LEU A 42 4.25 24.32 -5.55
CA LEU A 42 3.71 22.98 -5.77
C LEU A 42 3.40 22.22 -4.47
N MET A 43 3.91 22.68 -3.33
CA MET A 43 3.73 21.97 -2.04
C MET A 43 2.27 21.74 -1.65
N PRO A 44 1.32 22.68 -1.84
CA PRO A 44 -0.09 22.42 -1.55
C PRO A 44 -0.70 21.24 -2.34
N TYR A 45 -0.18 20.98 -3.52
CA TYR A 45 -0.65 19.90 -4.42
C TYR A 45 0.08 18.58 -4.19
N TYR A 46 1.24 18.60 -3.52
CA TYR A 46 2.16 17.46 -3.43
C TYR A 46 1.48 16.19 -2.93
N ARG A 47 0.76 16.26 -1.82
CA ARG A 47 0.11 15.10 -1.19
C ARG A 47 -1.01 14.52 -2.06
N LEU A 48 -1.83 15.39 -2.65
CA LEU A 48 -2.88 14.97 -3.56
C LEU A 48 -2.30 14.29 -4.81
N THR A 49 -1.30 14.93 -5.44
CA THR A 49 -0.61 14.37 -6.60
C THR A 49 0.06 13.03 -6.28
N PHE A 50 0.72 12.92 -5.11
CA PHE A 50 1.31 11.68 -4.63
C PHE A 50 0.28 10.56 -4.52
N ASN A 51 -0.88 10.82 -3.90
CA ASN A 51 -1.94 9.82 -3.74
C ASN A 51 -2.53 9.38 -5.07
N ILE A 52 -2.79 10.33 -5.98
CA ILE A 52 -3.27 10.04 -7.34
C ILE A 52 -2.26 9.19 -8.09
N LEU A 53 -0.99 9.59 -8.10
CA LEU A 53 0.07 8.88 -8.80
C LEU A 53 0.27 7.47 -8.25
N ALA A 54 0.31 7.30 -6.92
CA ALA A 54 0.41 5.99 -6.27
C ALA A 54 -0.77 5.08 -6.64
N SER A 55 -1.99 5.62 -6.66
CA SER A 55 -3.19 4.87 -7.07
C SER A 55 -3.16 4.48 -8.55
N LEU A 56 -2.75 5.38 -9.44
CA LEU A 56 -2.66 5.10 -10.87
C LEU A 56 -1.58 4.08 -11.21
N LEU A 57 -0.42 4.15 -10.53
CA LEU A 57 0.70 3.24 -10.78
C LEU A 57 0.45 1.81 -10.28
N VAL A 58 -0.40 1.62 -9.27
CA VAL A 58 -0.74 0.27 -8.80
C VAL A 58 -1.73 -0.44 -9.72
N LEU A 59 -2.56 0.29 -10.49
CA LEU A 59 -3.58 -0.31 -11.37
C LEU A 59 -3.00 -1.28 -12.42
N PRO A 60 -1.95 -0.92 -13.20
CA PRO A 60 -1.37 -1.86 -14.15
C PRO A 60 -0.75 -3.10 -13.46
N ILE A 61 -0.23 -2.96 -12.24
CA ILE A 61 0.30 -4.07 -11.46
C ILE A 61 -0.83 -5.04 -11.08
N LEU A 62 -1.95 -4.51 -10.59
CA LEU A 62 -3.14 -5.32 -10.29
C LEU A 62 -3.68 -5.99 -11.56
N TRP A 63 -3.76 -5.25 -12.66
CA TRP A 63 -4.19 -5.81 -13.94
C TRP A 63 -3.29 -6.97 -14.40
N LEU A 64 -1.96 -6.81 -14.37
CA LEU A 64 -1.01 -7.88 -14.67
C LEU A 64 -1.14 -9.09 -13.74
N THR A 65 -1.38 -8.84 -12.44
CA THR A 65 -1.54 -9.90 -11.44
C THR A 65 -2.74 -10.79 -11.73
N TYR A 66 -3.86 -10.23 -12.22
CA TYR A 66 -5.12 -10.96 -12.37
C TYR A 66 -5.45 -11.33 -13.81
N ARG A 67 -4.84 -10.69 -14.81
CA ARG A 67 -5.08 -11.03 -16.23
C ARG A 67 -4.58 -12.41 -16.58
N ASP A 68 -3.35 -12.73 -16.21
CA ASP A 68 -2.69 -14.00 -16.49
C ASP A 68 -2.08 -14.54 -15.19
N PRO A 69 -2.88 -15.15 -14.31
CA PRO A 69 -2.45 -15.49 -12.95
C PRO A 69 -1.40 -16.62 -12.91
N GLY A 70 -1.18 -17.34 -14.03
CA GLY A 70 -0.27 -18.48 -14.09
C GLY A 70 -0.83 -19.71 -13.38
N PRO A 71 0.00 -20.71 -13.08
CA PRO A 71 -0.46 -21.93 -12.43
C PRO A 71 -0.98 -21.65 -11.02
N LEU A 72 -2.04 -22.39 -10.66
CA LEU A 72 -2.57 -22.41 -9.30
C LEU A 72 -1.59 -23.19 -8.42
N LEU A 73 -1.06 -22.54 -7.39
CA LEU A 73 -0.08 -23.14 -6.46
C LEU A 73 -0.75 -23.60 -5.16
N TRP A 74 -1.75 -22.85 -4.70
CA TRP A 74 -2.50 -23.17 -3.49
C TRP A 74 -3.95 -22.73 -3.58
N ARG A 75 -4.85 -23.61 -3.16
CA ARG A 75 -6.28 -23.32 -3.05
C ARG A 75 -6.80 -23.71 -1.67
N TRP A 76 -7.53 -22.82 -1.05
CA TRP A 76 -8.25 -23.14 0.17
C TRP A 76 -9.41 -24.07 -0.13
N GLN A 77 -9.64 -25.13 0.69
CA GLN A 77 -10.67 -26.14 0.43
C GLN A 77 -11.46 -26.44 1.71
N GLY A 78 -12.66 -26.99 1.55
CA GLY A 78 -13.52 -27.40 2.65
C GLY A 78 -13.84 -26.27 3.61
N ALA A 79 -13.76 -26.51 4.90
CA ALA A 79 -14.04 -25.52 5.94
C ALA A 79 -13.06 -24.33 5.94
N ALA A 80 -11.83 -24.51 5.44
CA ALA A 80 -10.84 -23.45 5.37
C ALA A 80 -11.27 -22.28 4.44
N VAL A 81 -12.08 -22.56 3.41
CA VAL A 81 -12.65 -21.52 2.52
C VAL A 81 -13.50 -20.54 3.32
N TRP A 82 -14.34 -21.05 4.21
CA TRP A 82 -15.21 -20.21 5.04
C TRP A 82 -14.41 -19.39 6.03
N LEU A 83 -13.40 -20.02 6.65
CA LEU A 83 -12.52 -19.35 7.59
C LEU A 83 -11.75 -18.20 6.92
N THR A 84 -11.09 -18.46 5.78
CA THR A 84 -10.29 -17.45 5.07
C THR A 84 -11.16 -16.32 4.52
N ASN A 85 -12.35 -16.61 3.99
CA ASN A 85 -13.29 -15.59 3.56
C ASN A 85 -13.81 -14.77 4.74
N GLY A 86 -14.12 -15.42 5.87
CA GLY A 86 -14.51 -14.73 7.10
C GLY A 86 -13.42 -13.79 7.62
N LEU A 87 -12.15 -14.23 7.62
CA LEU A 87 -11.00 -13.39 7.97
C LEU A 87 -10.83 -12.20 7.02
N ALA A 88 -10.99 -12.41 5.71
CA ALA A 88 -10.91 -11.34 4.74
C ALA A 88 -12.02 -10.31 4.94
N MET A 89 -13.27 -10.75 5.16
CA MET A 89 -14.39 -9.86 5.44
C MET A 89 -14.19 -9.09 6.74
N ALA A 90 -13.71 -9.76 7.80
CA ALA A 90 -13.36 -9.11 9.05
C ALA A 90 -12.25 -8.05 8.87
N ALA A 91 -11.21 -8.36 8.08
CA ALA A 91 -10.14 -7.41 7.77
C ALA A 91 -10.66 -6.18 7.02
N LEU A 92 -11.52 -6.37 6.01
CA LEU A 92 -12.17 -5.26 5.28
C LEU A 92 -13.05 -4.42 6.21
N PHE A 93 -13.82 -5.05 7.06
CA PHE A 93 -14.69 -4.36 8.02
C PHE A 93 -13.86 -3.56 9.05
N CYS A 94 -12.81 -4.16 9.61
CA CYS A 94 -11.91 -3.47 10.53
C CYS A 94 -11.14 -2.34 9.85
N PHE A 95 -10.73 -2.52 8.59
CA PHE A 95 -10.14 -1.47 7.78
C PHE A 95 -11.12 -0.30 7.61
N TRP A 96 -12.36 -0.57 7.19
CA TRP A 96 -13.41 0.45 7.07
C TRP A 96 -13.69 1.17 8.38
N LEU A 97 -13.77 0.46 9.51
CA LEU A 97 -13.92 1.07 10.82
C LEU A 97 -12.74 1.99 11.16
N SER A 98 -11.52 1.58 10.80
CA SER A 98 -10.32 2.37 11.07
C SER A 98 -10.31 3.69 10.32
N LEU A 99 -10.86 3.74 9.09
CA LEU A 99 -10.97 4.97 8.30
C LEU A 99 -11.78 6.07 8.99
N ARG A 100 -12.74 5.71 9.85
CA ARG A 100 -13.56 6.67 10.60
C ARG A 100 -12.76 7.51 11.60
N ASN A 101 -11.57 7.03 11.98
CA ASN A 101 -10.67 7.72 12.92
C ASN A 101 -9.63 8.60 12.20
N TYR A 102 -9.62 8.62 10.86
CA TYR A 102 -8.70 9.42 10.07
C TYR A 102 -9.39 10.63 9.47
N ASP A 103 -8.68 11.75 9.48
CA ASP A 103 -9.11 12.92 8.70
C ASP A 103 -8.82 12.67 7.21
N MET A 104 -9.84 12.20 6.51
CA MET A 104 -9.72 11.87 5.08
C MET A 104 -9.35 13.10 4.23
N GLN A 105 -9.73 14.32 4.62
CA GLN A 105 -9.36 15.51 3.87
C GLN A 105 -7.86 15.78 3.97
N GLU A 106 -7.28 15.56 5.15
CA GLU A 106 -5.85 15.69 5.37
C GLU A 106 -5.09 14.52 4.74
N PHE A 107 -5.57 13.28 4.90
CA PHE A 107 -4.98 12.09 4.31
C PHE A 107 -4.89 12.18 2.78
N LEU A 108 -5.96 12.61 2.11
CA LEU A 108 -6.00 12.78 0.65
C LEU A 108 -5.22 13.99 0.15
N GLY A 109 -4.88 14.96 1.01
CA GLY A 109 -4.19 16.19 0.63
C GLY A 109 -5.14 17.33 0.25
N LEU A 110 -6.45 17.17 0.42
CA LEU A 110 -7.44 18.21 0.09
C LEU A 110 -7.38 19.40 1.02
N ARG A 111 -7.06 19.17 2.31
CA ARG A 111 -6.87 20.25 3.30
C ARG A 111 -5.64 21.09 2.95
N GLN A 112 -4.51 20.44 2.61
CA GLN A 112 -3.28 21.11 2.21
C GLN A 112 -3.50 21.99 0.97
N LEU A 113 -4.26 21.46 -0.01
CA LEU A 113 -4.63 22.20 -1.21
C LEU A 113 -5.50 23.43 -0.87
N ARG A 114 -6.57 23.24 -0.09
CA ARG A 114 -7.52 24.32 0.27
C ARG A 114 -6.86 25.44 1.07
N LEU A 115 -5.99 25.08 2.04
CA LEU A 115 -5.32 26.03 2.93
C LEU A 115 -3.97 26.52 2.38
N HIS A 116 -3.58 26.13 1.17
CA HIS A 116 -2.29 26.46 0.54
C HIS A 116 -1.09 26.17 1.45
N VAL A 117 -1.12 25.01 2.16
CA VAL A 117 -0.08 24.63 3.11
C VAL A 117 1.21 24.29 2.38
N ARG A 118 2.30 24.99 2.71
CA ARG A 118 3.64 24.80 2.11
C ARG A 118 4.62 24.05 3.03
N LYS A 119 4.17 23.59 4.20
CA LYS A 119 5.02 22.88 5.16
C LYS A 119 5.31 21.46 4.65
N VAL A 120 6.53 21.01 4.91
CA VAL A 120 7.03 19.69 4.50
C VAL A 120 6.58 18.59 5.45
N GLU A 121 6.51 18.92 6.74
CA GLU A 121 6.09 18.00 7.80
C GLU A 121 4.60 17.70 7.67
N ASP A 122 4.26 16.41 7.80
CA ASP A 122 2.86 15.99 7.84
C ASP A 122 2.22 16.58 9.11
N GLN A 123 1.11 17.29 8.93
CA GLN A 123 0.38 17.94 10.02
C GLN A 123 -0.68 17.01 10.63
N GLU A 124 -0.66 15.74 10.24
CA GLU A 124 -1.59 14.76 10.80
C GLU A 124 -1.45 14.71 12.31
N ARG A 125 -2.51 15.11 13.00
CA ARG A 125 -2.69 14.72 14.39
C ARG A 125 -2.88 13.22 14.40
N PHE A 126 -1.91 12.50 14.95
CA PHE A 126 -1.96 11.05 15.07
C PHE A 126 -3.15 10.64 15.95
N HIS A 127 -4.27 10.28 15.34
CA HIS A 127 -5.42 9.76 16.05
C HIS A 127 -5.22 8.26 16.27
N LEU A 128 -5.03 7.89 17.54
CA LEU A 128 -4.97 6.48 17.96
C LEU A 128 -6.36 5.85 17.76
N SER A 129 -6.53 5.02 16.75
CA SER A 129 -7.69 4.14 16.68
C SER A 129 -7.57 3.04 17.74
N PRO A 130 -8.68 2.39 18.17
CA PRO A 130 -8.63 1.26 19.10
C PRO A 130 -7.68 0.14 18.64
N PHE A 131 -7.48 -0.01 17.33
CA PHE A 131 -6.56 -0.99 16.74
C PHE A 131 -5.08 -0.69 17.00
N HIS A 132 -4.70 0.58 17.19
CA HIS A 132 -3.31 0.96 17.50
C HIS A 132 -2.85 0.48 18.88
N ARG A 133 -3.78 0.10 19.77
CA ARG A 133 -3.45 -0.53 21.04
C ARG A 133 -2.79 -1.90 20.85
N HIS A 134 -3.13 -2.61 19.76
CA HIS A 134 -2.66 -3.97 19.49
C HIS A 134 -1.64 -4.03 18.36
N VAL A 135 -1.78 -3.17 17.35
CA VAL A 135 -0.93 -3.19 16.15
C VAL A 135 -0.53 -1.75 15.80
N ARG A 136 0.78 -1.49 15.66
CA ARG A 136 1.30 -0.14 15.31
C ARG A 136 0.81 0.38 13.96
N HIS A 137 0.62 -0.52 12.99
CA HIS A 137 0.19 -0.20 11.63
C HIS A 137 -0.99 -1.13 11.24
N PRO A 138 -2.20 -0.84 11.71
CA PRO A 138 -3.36 -1.70 11.48
C PRO A 138 -3.65 -1.96 10.00
N TRP A 139 -3.43 -0.97 9.15
CA TRP A 139 -3.67 -1.08 7.71
C TRP A 139 -2.76 -2.10 7.03
N TYR A 140 -1.49 -2.19 7.45
CA TYR A 140 -0.57 -3.21 6.94
C TYR A 140 -1.04 -4.60 7.35
N PHE A 141 -1.47 -4.75 8.60
CA PHE A 141 -2.00 -6.02 9.09
C PHE A 141 -3.25 -6.46 8.30
N PHE A 142 -4.22 -5.57 8.10
CA PHE A 142 -5.42 -5.89 7.31
C PHE A 142 -5.06 -6.21 5.86
N GLY A 143 -4.15 -5.46 5.25
CA GLY A 143 -3.64 -5.73 3.91
C GLY A 143 -3.01 -7.13 3.79
N LEU A 144 -2.19 -7.53 4.76
CA LEU A 144 -1.58 -8.86 4.78
C LEU A 144 -2.65 -9.96 4.92
N VAL A 145 -3.63 -9.80 5.80
CA VAL A 145 -4.75 -10.76 5.91
C VAL A 145 -5.46 -10.91 4.56
N LEU A 146 -5.73 -9.81 3.87
CA LEU A 146 -6.41 -9.85 2.57
C LEU A 146 -5.62 -10.62 1.51
N VAL A 147 -4.33 -10.35 1.35
CA VAL A 147 -3.53 -10.99 0.28
C VAL A 147 -3.23 -12.45 0.56
N TRP A 148 -3.08 -12.86 1.83
CA TRP A 148 -2.77 -14.24 2.21
C TRP A 148 -4.00 -15.15 2.41
N THR A 149 -5.21 -14.59 2.46
CA THR A 149 -6.45 -15.38 2.54
C THR A 149 -7.06 -15.71 1.18
N ARG A 150 -6.41 -15.33 0.08
CA ARG A 150 -6.84 -15.64 -1.30
C ARG A 150 -6.18 -16.91 -1.80
N ASP A 151 -6.76 -17.50 -2.85
CA ASP A 151 -6.08 -18.57 -3.60
C ASP A 151 -4.78 -18.02 -4.19
N LEU A 152 -3.71 -18.81 -4.13
CA LEU A 152 -2.38 -18.40 -4.56
C LEU A 152 -2.05 -18.98 -5.93
N TYR A 153 -2.13 -18.15 -6.93
CA TYR A 153 -1.53 -18.37 -8.24
C TYR A 153 -0.10 -17.85 -8.24
N ALA A 154 0.68 -18.18 -9.27
CA ALA A 154 2.08 -17.74 -9.34
C ALA A 154 2.23 -16.21 -9.20
N THR A 155 1.40 -15.43 -9.89
CA THR A 155 1.44 -13.95 -9.83
C THR A 155 0.88 -13.37 -8.52
N THR A 156 -0.19 -13.97 -7.97
CA THR A 156 -0.76 -13.52 -6.69
C THR A 156 0.16 -13.86 -5.52
N LEU A 157 0.82 -15.02 -5.53
CA LEU A 157 1.85 -15.36 -4.55
C LEU A 157 3.02 -14.38 -4.62
N LEU A 158 3.53 -14.11 -5.83
CA LEU A 158 4.59 -13.14 -6.05
C LEU A 158 4.22 -11.77 -5.49
N SER A 159 3.04 -11.27 -5.83
CA SER A 159 2.53 -9.97 -5.33
C SER A 159 2.39 -9.96 -3.81
N SER A 160 1.88 -11.05 -3.20
CA SER A 160 1.76 -11.18 -1.74
C SER A 160 3.12 -11.14 -1.04
N VAL A 161 4.12 -11.80 -1.63
CA VAL A 161 5.51 -11.76 -1.13
C VAL A 161 6.09 -10.34 -1.21
N PHE A 162 5.96 -9.67 -2.36
CA PHE A 162 6.44 -8.29 -2.52
C PHE A 162 5.79 -7.32 -1.54
N ILE A 163 4.47 -7.38 -1.37
CA ILE A 163 3.73 -6.56 -0.41
C ILE A 163 4.22 -6.84 1.02
N THR A 164 4.39 -8.12 1.38
CA THR A 164 4.87 -8.51 2.71
C THR A 164 6.27 -7.98 2.97
N LEU A 165 7.20 -8.17 2.05
CA LEU A 165 8.58 -7.68 2.16
C LEU A 165 8.60 -6.16 2.29
N TYR A 166 7.83 -5.44 1.48
CA TYR A 166 7.74 -3.99 1.55
C TYR A 166 7.24 -3.51 2.91
N PHE A 167 6.18 -4.11 3.45
CA PHE A 167 5.67 -3.75 4.78
C PHE A 167 6.68 -4.03 5.89
N VAL A 168 7.39 -5.16 5.82
CA VAL A 168 8.46 -5.48 6.77
C VAL A 168 9.58 -4.44 6.72
N ILE A 169 10.05 -4.08 5.52
CA ILE A 169 11.09 -3.07 5.32
C ILE A 169 10.67 -1.71 5.90
N VAL A 170 9.45 -1.26 5.60
CA VAL A 170 8.93 0.02 6.11
C VAL A 170 8.80 0.00 7.63
N LEU A 171 8.34 -1.11 8.21
CA LEU A 171 8.26 -1.29 9.67
C LEU A 171 9.64 -1.26 10.34
N MET A 172 10.64 -1.90 9.73
CA MET A 172 12.02 -1.86 10.23
C MET A 172 12.60 -0.45 10.14
N ALA A 173 12.44 0.22 9.00
CA ALA A 173 12.92 1.59 8.80
C ALA A 173 12.31 2.58 9.81
N SER A 174 11.02 2.43 10.12
CA SER A 174 10.33 3.28 11.11
C SER A 174 10.82 3.08 12.55
N ARG A 175 11.46 1.95 12.85
CA ARG A 175 12.08 1.70 14.17
C ARG A 175 13.47 2.34 14.31
N LEU A 176 14.20 2.47 13.21
CA LEU A 176 15.56 3.03 13.19
C LEU A 176 15.56 4.57 13.26
N GLN A 177 14.42 5.22 13.03
CA GLN A 177 14.27 6.68 13.08
C GLN A 177 13.84 7.21 14.47
N LYS A 178 13.77 6.34 15.47
CA LYS A 178 13.50 6.69 16.88
C LYS A 178 14.76 6.66 17.70
#